data_a0708fbafcac277fc4df69fc83ba8dbb
#
_entry.id   a0708fbafcac277fc4df69fc83ba8dbb
#
_cell.length_a   1.000
_cell.length_b   1.000
_cell.length_c   1.000
_cell.angle_alpha   90.00
_cell.angle_beta   90.00
_cell.angle_gamma   90.00
#
_symmetry.space_group_name_H-M   'P 1'
#
loop_
_entity.id
_entity.type
_entity.pdbx_description
1 polymer ?
#
loop_
_entity_poly.entity_id
_entity_poly.type
_entity_poly.pdbx_seq_one_letter_code
_entity_poly.pdbx_strand_id
1 'polypeptide(L)'
;MDITHFGHSALLVSLRGGTGARAGEGGAGESDTTRILIDPGNLSEPSLTHLTDLDAIAISHQHPDHAHPPYLAELFAHNSEAAILLEPQTAQALSDNPETSRFRERFTPLAPGQRASVGPFPVTVTAAGGTHATIHPSIPPVGNVALIVEAAGEKTLVHTGDSLVPHPEIVGADVLSFPLVAPWSKMHETIDFLRIVKPAVAFPVHDRVASAEGRAIYLKQSRAFAPEECEVRDWPADAEPGQGRTLSF
;
A
#
# COMPACT_ATOMS: atom_id res chain seq x y z
N MET A 1 -2.56 13.06 6.77
CA MET A 1 -1.91 11.82 6.29
C MET A 1 -0.83 12.15 5.28
N ASP A 2 0.39 11.59 5.44
CA ASP A 2 1.49 11.68 4.48
C ASP A 2 1.77 10.29 3.93
N ILE A 3 1.98 10.18 2.60
CA ILE A 3 2.29 8.93 1.92
C ILE A 3 3.59 9.09 1.15
N THR A 4 4.60 8.30 1.52
CA THR A 4 5.92 8.30 0.85
C THR A 4 6.07 7.03 0.00
N HIS A 5 6.33 7.21 -1.28
CA HIS A 5 6.53 6.14 -2.26
C HIS A 5 8.01 5.81 -2.41
N PHE A 6 8.36 4.57 -2.11
CA PHE A 6 9.72 4.02 -2.28
C PHE A 6 9.90 3.27 -3.60
N GLY A 7 9.03 3.52 -4.56
CA GLY A 7 9.06 2.86 -5.87
C GLY A 7 8.13 1.66 -5.97
N HIS A 8 7.68 1.42 -7.18
CA HIS A 8 6.75 0.37 -7.55
C HIS A 8 5.45 0.43 -6.73
N SER A 9 5.26 -0.48 -5.77
CA SER A 9 4.07 -0.53 -4.90
C SER A 9 4.39 -0.21 -3.44
N ALA A 10 5.65 0.07 -3.09
CA ALA A 10 6.04 0.31 -1.71
C ALA A 10 5.65 1.70 -1.23
N LEU A 11 4.79 1.74 -0.22
CA LEU A 11 4.25 2.96 0.39
C LEU A 11 4.52 2.98 1.89
N LEU A 12 5.10 4.09 2.40
CA LEU A 12 5.10 4.39 3.83
C LEU A 12 3.97 5.39 4.10
N VAL A 13 2.98 4.97 4.87
CA VAL A 13 1.83 5.78 5.28
C VAL A 13 2.06 6.28 6.71
N SER A 14 2.03 7.59 6.89
CA SER A 14 2.19 8.24 8.20
C SER A 14 0.91 9.01 8.54
N LEU A 15 0.24 8.61 9.61
CA LEU A 15 -1.00 9.21 10.10
C LEU A 15 -0.74 9.84 11.47
N ARG A 16 -1.25 11.07 11.67
CA ARG A 16 -1.03 11.82 12.90
C ARG A 16 -2.34 12.08 13.61
N GLY A 17 -2.38 11.84 14.91
CA GLY A 17 -3.49 12.29 15.76
C GLY A 17 -3.67 13.80 15.61
N GLY A 18 -4.87 14.22 15.17
CA GLY A 18 -5.20 15.63 15.07
C GLY A 18 -5.09 16.30 16.45
N THR A 19 -4.56 17.52 16.52
CA THR A 19 -4.41 18.34 17.74
C THR A 19 -5.74 18.74 18.41
N GLY A 20 -6.83 18.02 18.12
CA GLY A 20 -8.23 18.35 18.46
C GLY A 20 -8.81 17.71 19.72
N ALA A 21 -8.07 16.89 20.48
CA ALA A 21 -8.64 16.31 21.70
C ALA A 21 -7.59 16.00 22.78
N ARG A 22 -7.01 17.04 23.37
CA ARG A 22 -6.60 17.20 24.77
C ARG A 22 -5.65 18.37 24.90
N ALA A 23 -6.20 19.57 25.10
CA ALA A 23 -5.47 20.66 25.72
C ALA A 23 -5.21 20.28 27.21
N GLY A 24 -4.10 19.60 27.45
CA GLY A 24 -3.56 19.25 28.75
C GLY A 24 -2.05 19.21 28.61
N GLU A 25 -1.41 20.32 28.92
CA GLU A 25 0.01 20.56 29.22
C GLU A 25 0.99 19.39 28.92
N GLY A 26 1.68 19.47 27.79
CA GLY A 26 2.78 18.57 27.41
C GLY A 26 2.98 18.61 25.91
N GLY A 27 4.14 19.10 25.44
CA GLY A 27 4.44 19.28 24.02
C GLY A 27 4.09 18.05 23.17
N ALA A 28 3.71 18.30 21.92
CA ALA A 28 3.47 17.26 20.91
C ALA A 28 4.73 16.36 20.80
N GLY A 29 4.71 15.23 21.48
CA GLY A 29 5.73 14.20 21.36
C GLY A 29 5.52 13.39 20.08
N GLU A 30 6.58 12.82 19.55
CA GLU A 30 6.58 11.85 18.43
C GLU A 30 5.60 10.67 18.61
N SER A 31 4.97 10.52 19.79
CA SER A 31 4.10 9.42 20.20
C SER A 31 2.70 9.38 19.55
N ASP A 32 2.32 10.40 18.76
CA ASP A 32 0.97 10.49 18.19
C ASP A 32 0.93 10.19 16.67
N THR A 33 1.98 9.58 16.13
CA THR A 33 2.06 9.21 14.71
C THR A 33 2.09 7.70 14.57
N THR A 34 1.23 7.15 13.70
CA THR A 34 1.28 5.74 13.29
C THR A 34 1.87 5.61 11.91
N ARG A 35 2.85 4.72 11.75
CA ARG A 35 3.62 4.49 10.52
C ARG A 35 3.42 3.07 10.01
N ILE A 36 2.87 2.94 8.81
CA ILE A 36 2.58 1.65 8.16
C ILE A 36 3.34 1.56 6.85
N LEU A 37 4.17 0.53 6.69
CA LEU A 37 4.82 0.21 5.43
C LEU A 37 3.99 -0.82 4.67
N ILE A 38 3.66 -0.53 3.41
CA ILE A 38 2.86 -1.39 2.55
C ILE A 38 3.73 -1.89 1.38
N ASP A 39 3.65 -3.18 1.06
CA ASP A 39 4.21 -3.85 -0.12
C ASP A 39 5.69 -3.53 -0.42
N PRO A 40 6.64 -3.77 0.50
CA PRO A 40 8.08 -3.56 0.27
C PRO A 40 8.69 -4.68 -0.59
N GLY A 41 8.43 -4.64 -1.89
CA GLY A 41 8.89 -5.62 -2.87
C GLY A 41 10.27 -5.31 -3.49
N ASN A 42 10.78 -6.22 -4.33
CA ASN A 42 12.11 -6.14 -4.94
C ASN A 42 12.28 -5.07 -6.03
N LEU A 43 11.19 -4.47 -6.49
CA LEU A 43 11.21 -3.31 -7.39
C LEU A 43 11.18 -1.97 -6.65
N SER A 44 11.24 -1.99 -5.32
CA SER A 44 11.31 -0.79 -4.48
C SER A 44 12.74 -0.30 -4.30
N GLU A 45 12.91 0.93 -3.77
CA GLU A 45 14.22 1.45 -3.38
C GLU A 45 14.78 0.64 -2.20
N PRO A 46 16.00 0.08 -2.29
CA PRO A 46 16.59 -0.72 -1.20
C PRO A 46 16.70 0.03 0.13
N SER A 47 16.78 1.35 0.10
CA SER A 47 16.85 2.19 1.31
C SER A 47 15.68 1.99 2.28
N LEU A 48 14.53 1.50 1.79
CA LEU A 48 13.38 1.21 2.65
C LEU A 48 13.66 0.13 3.71
N THR A 49 14.66 -0.76 3.49
CA THR A 49 15.00 -1.80 4.48
C THR A 49 15.61 -1.24 5.77
N HIS A 50 16.07 0.01 5.73
CA HIS A 50 16.60 0.72 6.90
C HIS A 50 15.52 1.48 7.70
N LEU A 51 14.24 1.40 7.29
CA LEU A 51 13.15 2.03 8.04
C LEU A 51 13.02 1.39 9.42
N THR A 52 12.96 2.25 10.43
CA THR A 52 12.70 1.91 11.83
C THR A 52 11.42 2.59 12.30
N ASP A 53 10.99 2.27 13.51
CA ASP A 53 9.82 2.90 14.15
C ASP A 53 8.53 2.73 13.31
N LEU A 54 8.41 1.57 12.66
CA LEU A 54 7.18 1.15 12.01
C LEU A 54 6.24 0.51 13.04
N ASP A 55 4.97 0.89 12.99
CA ASP A 55 3.92 0.27 13.80
C ASP A 55 3.30 -0.95 13.11
N ALA A 56 3.32 -0.97 11.77
CA ALA A 56 2.89 -2.12 11.00
C ALA A 56 3.63 -2.24 9.66
N ILE A 57 3.70 -3.49 9.18
CA ILE A 57 4.09 -3.85 7.81
C ILE A 57 2.93 -4.67 7.24
N ALA A 58 2.31 -4.18 6.17
CA ALA A 58 1.12 -4.78 5.57
C ALA A 58 1.42 -5.22 4.13
N ILE A 59 1.05 -6.45 3.77
CA ILE A 59 1.35 -7.04 2.47
C ILE A 59 0.06 -7.47 1.79
N SER A 60 -0.18 -6.94 0.60
CA SER A 60 -1.36 -7.23 -0.20
C SER A 60 -1.36 -8.64 -0.80
N HIS A 61 -0.20 -9.15 -1.25
CA HIS A 61 -0.04 -10.48 -1.84
C HIS A 61 1.43 -10.92 -1.93
N GLN A 62 1.65 -12.19 -2.33
CA GLN A 62 2.95 -12.88 -2.21
C GLN A 62 3.95 -12.65 -3.36
N HIS A 63 3.62 -11.91 -4.43
CA HIS A 63 4.58 -11.72 -5.52
C HIS A 63 5.81 -10.93 -5.05
N PRO A 64 7.02 -11.24 -5.59
CA PRO A 64 8.26 -10.65 -5.09
C PRO A 64 8.37 -9.13 -5.21
N ASP A 65 7.63 -8.52 -6.13
CA ASP A 65 7.55 -7.08 -6.32
C ASP A 65 6.65 -6.36 -5.29
N HIS A 66 5.96 -7.14 -4.42
CA HIS A 66 5.20 -6.67 -3.25
C HIS A 66 5.72 -7.26 -1.94
N ALA A 67 6.23 -8.50 -1.96
CA ALA A 67 6.69 -9.23 -0.78
C ALA A 67 8.06 -9.83 -1.03
N HIS A 68 9.14 -9.03 -0.92
CA HIS A 68 10.50 -9.52 -1.13
C HIS A 68 11.09 -10.10 0.17
N PRO A 69 11.26 -11.45 0.29
CA PRO A 69 11.67 -12.06 1.55
C PRO A 69 12.96 -11.48 2.16
N PRO A 70 14.05 -11.19 1.41
CA PRO A 70 15.24 -10.54 1.97
C PRO A 70 14.94 -9.18 2.59
N TYR A 71 14.17 -8.30 1.93
CA TYR A 71 13.80 -7.00 2.48
C TYR A 71 12.91 -7.13 3.71
N LEU A 72 11.94 -8.06 3.66
CA LEU A 72 11.05 -8.33 4.77
C LEU A 72 11.82 -8.86 6.00
N ALA A 73 12.81 -9.72 5.80
CA ALA A 73 13.62 -10.23 6.91
C ALA A 73 14.38 -9.12 7.65
N GLU A 74 14.94 -8.15 6.92
CA GLU A 74 15.60 -6.96 7.49
C GLU A 74 14.60 -6.07 8.21
N LEU A 75 13.48 -5.72 7.56
CA LEU A 75 12.42 -4.89 8.12
C LEU A 75 11.81 -5.50 9.39
N PHE A 76 11.53 -6.80 9.41
CA PHE A 76 11.00 -7.50 10.58
C PHE A 76 12.00 -7.53 11.75
N ALA A 77 13.30 -7.59 11.44
CA ALA A 77 14.36 -7.55 12.45
C ALA A 77 14.53 -6.15 13.03
N HIS A 78 14.48 -5.10 12.19
CA HIS A 78 14.64 -3.72 12.63
C HIS A 78 13.39 -3.18 13.38
N ASN A 79 12.20 -3.78 13.14
CA ASN A 79 10.93 -3.35 13.71
C ASN A 79 10.29 -4.50 14.50
N SER A 80 10.89 -4.86 15.65
CA SER A 80 10.46 -6.02 16.46
C SER A 80 9.03 -5.91 16.97
N GLU A 81 8.55 -4.71 17.22
CA GLU A 81 7.22 -4.44 17.78
C GLU A 81 6.15 -4.19 16.71
N ALA A 82 6.55 -4.03 15.44
CA ALA A 82 5.61 -3.80 14.35
C ALA A 82 4.66 -4.99 14.15
N ALA A 83 3.37 -4.73 13.97
CA ALA A 83 2.40 -5.72 13.52
C ALA A 83 2.72 -6.14 12.08
N ILE A 84 2.67 -7.44 11.78
CA ILE A 84 2.90 -7.96 10.43
C ILE A 84 1.57 -8.50 9.90
N LEU A 85 0.94 -7.70 9.03
CA LEU A 85 -0.39 -7.97 8.48
C LEU A 85 -0.25 -8.53 7.06
N LEU A 86 -0.71 -9.73 6.81
CA LEU A 86 -0.43 -10.45 5.57
C LEU A 86 -1.72 -11.02 4.95
N GLU A 87 -1.85 -10.93 3.65
CA GLU A 87 -2.82 -11.78 2.94
C GLU A 87 -2.56 -13.26 3.32
N PRO A 88 -3.60 -14.11 3.50
CA PRO A 88 -3.42 -15.46 4.07
C PRO A 88 -2.47 -16.39 3.34
N GLN A 89 -2.46 -16.42 1.98
CA GLN A 89 -1.50 -17.24 1.23
C GLN A 89 -0.08 -16.66 1.34
N THR A 90 0.04 -15.35 1.42
CA THR A 90 1.32 -14.66 1.67
C THR A 90 1.88 -15.03 3.04
N ALA A 91 1.02 -15.07 4.07
CA ALA A 91 1.43 -15.51 5.39
C ALA A 91 1.98 -16.96 5.39
N GLN A 92 1.33 -17.86 4.65
CA GLN A 92 1.82 -19.23 4.48
C GLN A 92 3.15 -19.27 3.73
N ALA A 93 3.24 -18.57 2.58
CA ALA A 93 4.46 -18.54 1.77
C ALA A 93 5.67 -18.00 2.54
N LEU A 94 5.48 -16.92 3.32
CA LEU A 94 6.55 -16.35 4.16
C LEU A 94 6.88 -17.22 5.38
N SER A 95 5.92 -17.98 5.91
CA SER A 95 6.17 -18.96 6.98
C SER A 95 7.05 -20.12 6.51
N ASP A 96 6.94 -20.50 5.25
CA ASP A 96 7.71 -21.58 4.64
C ASP A 96 9.06 -21.09 4.06
N ASN A 97 9.26 -19.79 3.94
CA ASN A 97 10.47 -19.20 3.36
C ASN A 97 11.62 -19.14 4.38
N PRO A 98 12.85 -19.61 4.05
CA PRO A 98 13.99 -19.65 4.98
C PRO A 98 14.39 -18.28 5.56
N GLU A 99 14.24 -17.18 4.80
CA GLU A 99 14.60 -15.83 5.23
C GLU A 99 13.62 -15.28 6.30
N THR A 100 12.33 -15.63 6.19
CA THR A 100 11.26 -15.03 7.00
C THR A 100 10.61 -15.98 8.00
N SER A 101 10.80 -17.29 7.87
CA SER A 101 10.13 -18.31 8.72
C SER A 101 10.37 -18.15 10.23
N ARG A 102 11.51 -17.57 10.62
CA ARG A 102 11.81 -17.26 12.04
C ARG A 102 10.87 -16.24 12.67
N PHE A 103 10.15 -15.45 11.86
CA PHE A 103 9.21 -14.42 12.31
C PHE A 103 7.75 -14.86 12.29
N ARG A 104 7.45 -16.12 11.89
CA ARG A 104 6.09 -16.63 11.65
C ARG A 104 5.11 -16.43 12.82
N GLU A 105 5.60 -16.47 14.07
CA GLU A 105 4.78 -16.27 15.26
C GLU A 105 4.23 -14.82 15.37
N ARG A 106 4.80 -13.87 14.62
CA ARG A 106 4.36 -12.47 14.53
C ARG A 106 3.40 -12.23 13.38
N PHE A 107 3.20 -13.21 12.50
CA PHE A 107 2.35 -13.03 11.33
C PHE A 107 0.88 -13.02 11.72
N THR A 108 0.17 -12.01 11.27
CA THR A 108 -1.28 -11.86 11.41
C THR A 108 -1.91 -11.96 10.04
N PRO A 109 -2.44 -13.13 9.65
CA PRO A 109 -3.19 -13.25 8.41
C PRO A 109 -4.42 -12.34 8.45
N LEU A 110 -4.62 -11.58 7.38
CA LEU A 110 -5.73 -10.64 7.24
C LEU A 110 -6.56 -11.02 6.00
N ALA A 111 -7.54 -11.89 6.22
CA ALA A 111 -8.45 -12.34 5.17
C ALA A 111 -9.48 -11.25 4.80
N PRO A 112 -10.10 -11.33 3.63
CA PRO A 112 -11.17 -10.40 3.23
C PRO A 112 -12.23 -10.22 4.31
N GLY A 113 -12.56 -8.96 4.62
CA GLY A 113 -13.48 -8.56 5.69
C GLY A 113 -12.87 -8.49 7.08
N GLN A 114 -11.66 -8.98 7.28
CA GLN A 114 -10.94 -8.86 8.55
C GLN A 114 -10.24 -7.51 8.67
N ARG A 115 -10.01 -7.10 9.92
CA ARG A 115 -9.37 -5.82 10.25
C ARG A 115 -8.46 -5.96 11.46
N ALA A 116 -7.42 -5.12 11.52
CA ALA A 116 -6.52 -4.98 12.64
C ALA A 116 -6.39 -3.51 13.02
N SER A 117 -6.20 -3.22 14.31
CA SER A 117 -5.87 -1.87 14.79
C SER A 117 -4.40 -1.83 15.13
N VAL A 118 -3.68 -0.81 14.67
CA VAL A 118 -2.23 -0.66 14.83
C VAL A 118 -1.84 0.74 15.27
N GLY A 119 -0.69 0.84 15.90
CA GLY A 119 -0.03 2.09 16.27
C GLY A 119 -0.59 2.81 17.48
N PRO A 120 0.16 3.81 17.99
CA PRO A 120 -0.23 4.60 19.15
C PRO A 120 -1.41 5.54 18.83
N PHE A 121 -1.45 6.14 17.63
CA PHE A 121 -2.65 6.75 17.07
C PHE A 121 -3.43 5.64 16.38
N PRO A 122 -4.61 5.22 16.89
CA PRO A 122 -5.28 4.03 16.40
C PRO A 122 -5.65 4.13 14.92
N VAL A 123 -4.98 3.31 14.09
CA VAL A 123 -5.27 3.15 12.67
C VAL A 123 -5.86 1.76 12.46
N THR A 124 -6.98 1.69 11.76
CA THR A 124 -7.58 0.43 11.34
C THR A 124 -7.13 0.08 9.94
N VAL A 125 -6.57 -1.11 9.76
CA VAL A 125 -6.27 -1.70 8.46
C VAL A 125 -7.29 -2.81 8.19
N THR A 126 -8.11 -2.64 7.15
CA THR A 126 -9.13 -3.61 6.73
C THR A 126 -8.72 -4.23 5.41
N ALA A 127 -8.84 -5.55 5.28
CA ALA A 127 -8.65 -6.27 4.02
C ALA A 127 -9.97 -6.37 3.25
N ALA A 128 -9.97 -6.01 1.96
CA ALA A 128 -11.10 -6.18 1.04
C ALA A 128 -10.69 -6.99 -0.19
N GLY A 129 -11.64 -7.63 -0.86
CA GLY A 129 -11.36 -8.46 -2.02
C GLY A 129 -10.82 -9.84 -1.66
N GLY A 130 -9.89 -10.40 -2.41
CA GLY A 130 -9.30 -11.70 -2.09
C GLY A 130 -8.57 -12.42 -3.22
N THR A 131 -8.51 -11.83 -4.42
CA THR A 131 -7.91 -12.49 -5.59
C THR A 131 -7.10 -11.49 -6.41
N HIS A 132 -5.90 -11.90 -6.75
CA HIS A 132 -5.04 -11.21 -7.72
C HIS A 132 -5.68 -11.22 -9.12
N ALA A 133 -5.42 -10.18 -9.90
CA ALA A 133 -5.83 -10.14 -11.32
C ALA A 133 -5.25 -11.33 -12.10
N THR A 134 -6.00 -11.86 -13.05
CA THR A 134 -5.55 -13.02 -13.86
C THR A 134 -4.40 -12.60 -14.76
N ILE A 135 -3.21 -13.14 -14.51
CA ILE A 135 -2.05 -12.97 -15.41
C ILE A 135 -2.25 -13.78 -16.69
N HIS A 136 -2.52 -15.08 -16.52
CA HIS A 136 -2.83 -15.99 -17.62
C HIS A 136 -3.60 -17.20 -17.08
N PRO A 137 -4.59 -17.77 -17.80
CA PRO A 137 -5.37 -18.92 -17.31
C PRO A 137 -4.57 -20.16 -16.93
N SER A 138 -3.34 -20.33 -17.45
CA SER A 138 -2.44 -21.43 -17.08
C SER A 138 -1.58 -21.15 -15.84
N ILE A 139 -1.60 -19.92 -15.30
CA ILE A 139 -0.88 -19.56 -14.08
C ILE A 139 -1.87 -19.71 -12.93
N PRO A 140 -1.52 -20.49 -11.88
CA PRO A 140 -2.39 -20.62 -10.71
C PRO A 140 -2.73 -19.25 -10.11
N PRO A 141 -3.99 -19.01 -9.75
CA PRO A 141 -4.36 -17.76 -9.06
C PRO A 141 -3.73 -17.70 -7.69
N VAL A 142 -3.36 -16.49 -7.26
CA VAL A 142 -2.92 -16.21 -5.89
C VAL A 142 -3.90 -15.27 -5.20
N GLY A 143 -3.90 -15.28 -3.87
CA GLY A 143 -4.64 -14.31 -3.07
C GLY A 143 -4.10 -12.90 -3.28
N ASN A 144 -4.99 -11.91 -3.15
CA ASN A 144 -4.66 -10.49 -3.07
C ASN A 144 -5.74 -9.80 -2.25
N VAL A 145 -5.36 -8.91 -1.36
CA VAL A 145 -6.29 -8.06 -0.64
C VAL A 145 -6.02 -6.59 -0.95
N ALA A 146 -7.06 -5.83 -1.15
CA ALA A 146 -6.97 -4.38 -1.03
C ALA A 146 -6.87 -4.02 0.45
N LEU A 147 -5.95 -3.13 0.80
CA LEU A 147 -5.73 -2.64 2.16
C LEU A 147 -6.42 -1.29 2.29
N ILE A 148 -7.43 -1.21 3.15
CA ILE A 148 -8.15 0.02 3.50
C ILE A 148 -7.57 0.52 4.82
N VAL A 149 -6.98 1.71 4.82
CA VAL A 149 -6.33 2.33 5.97
C VAL A 149 -7.16 3.51 6.43
N GLU A 150 -7.66 3.43 7.66
CA GLU A 150 -8.60 4.39 8.23
C GLU A 150 -8.14 4.85 9.62
N ALA A 151 -8.26 6.15 9.89
CA ALA A 151 -8.02 6.73 11.20
C ALA A 151 -8.94 7.92 11.45
N ALA A 152 -9.26 8.20 12.71
CA ALA A 152 -10.18 9.27 13.08
C ALA A 152 -9.64 10.65 12.66
N GLY A 153 -10.40 11.39 11.85
CA GLY A 153 -10.05 12.72 11.35
C GLY A 153 -9.08 12.75 10.18
N GLU A 154 -8.65 11.59 9.69
CA GLU A 154 -7.83 11.44 8.49
C GLU A 154 -8.65 10.95 7.30
N LYS A 155 -8.14 11.12 6.10
CA LYS A 155 -8.72 10.55 4.88
C LYS A 155 -8.51 9.04 4.84
N THR A 156 -9.45 8.31 4.27
CA THR A 156 -9.31 6.87 4.02
C THR A 156 -8.41 6.63 2.82
N LEU A 157 -7.34 5.85 3.02
CA LEU A 157 -6.49 5.36 1.93
C LEU A 157 -6.91 3.94 1.55
N VAL A 158 -7.00 3.68 0.25
CA VAL A 158 -7.12 2.34 -0.32
C VAL A 158 -5.88 2.02 -1.15
N HIS A 159 -5.22 0.91 -0.85
CA HIS A 159 -4.17 0.31 -1.67
C HIS A 159 -4.67 -1.01 -2.24
N THR A 160 -4.76 -1.14 -3.56
CA THR A 160 -5.45 -2.27 -4.19
C THR A 160 -4.60 -3.53 -4.34
N GLY A 161 -3.28 -3.44 -4.11
CA GLY A 161 -2.36 -4.49 -4.57
C GLY A 161 -2.53 -4.68 -6.08
N ASP A 162 -2.48 -5.92 -6.55
CA ASP A 162 -2.56 -6.29 -7.96
C ASP A 162 -3.98 -6.72 -8.35
N SER A 163 -4.92 -5.80 -8.14
CA SER A 163 -6.32 -5.98 -8.54
C SER A 163 -6.95 -4.68 -9.02
N LEU A 164 -7.75 -4.77 -10.08
CA LEU A 164 -8.64 -3.73 -10.59
C LEU A 164 -10.12 -4.12 -10.42
N VAL A 165 -10.42 -4.96 -9.42
CA VAL A 165 -11.80 -5.32 -9.10
C VAL A 165 -12.39 -4.23 -8.19
N PRO A 166 -13.49 -3.56 -8.60
CA PRO A 166 -14.09 -2.50 -7.83
C PRO A 166 -15.02 -3.08 -6.75
N HIS A 167 -14.43 -3.59 -5.67
CA HIS A 167 -15.20 -4.10 -4.53
C HIS A 167 -16.04 -2.98 -3.90
N PRO A 168 -17.24 -3.26 -3.40
CA PRO A 168 -18.12 -2.24 -2.81
C PRO A 168 -17.46 -1.42 -1.69
N GLU A 169 -16.58 -2.04 -0.92
CA GLU A 169 -15.89 -1.45 0.23
C GLU A 169 -14.92 -0.33 -0.14
N ILE A 170 -14.46 -0.28 -1.41
CA ILE A 170 -13.49 0.72 -1.87
C ILE A 170 -14.12 1.81 -2.74
N VAL A 171 -15.40 1.70 -3.06
CA VAL A 171 -16.13 2.70 -3.88
C VAL A 171 -16.28 4.01 -3.08
N GLY A 172 -15.89 5.12 -3.70
CA GLY A 172 -15.94 6.45 -3.07
C GLY A 172 -14.78 6.71 -2.09
N ALA A 173 -13.65 5.97 -2.19
CA ALA A 173 -12.47 6.20 -1.38
C ALA A 173 -11.99 7.65 -1.45
N ASP A 174 -11.52 8.21 -0.33
CA ASP A 174 -10.92 9.55 -0.33
C ASP A 174 -9.62 9.58 -1.13
N VAL A 175 -8.78 8.55 -0.93
CA VAL A 175 -7.47 8.42 -1.56
C VAL A 175 -7.28 6.98 -2.04
N LEU A 176 -6.93 6.81 -3.31
CA LEU A 176 -6.72 5.51 -3.95
C LEU A 176 -5.32 5.41 -4.54
N SER A 177 -4.53 4.42 -4.15
CA SER A 177 -3.39 3.98 -4.93
C SER A 177 -3.85 2.92 -5.93
N PHE A 178 -3.49 3.08 -7.20
CA PHE A 178 -3.91 2.14 -8.24
C PHE A 178 -2.73 1.66 -9.10
N PRO A 179 -2.70 0.39 -9.52
CA PRO A 179 -1.68 -0.11 -10.44
C PRO A 179 -1.79 0.60 -11.79
N LEU A 180 -0.73 1.33 -12.15
CA LEU A 180 -0.69 2.14 -13.37
C LEU A 180 -0.52 1.28 -14.62
N VAL A 181 0.38 0.29 -14.53
CA VAL A 181 0.72 -0.62 -15.62
C VAL A 181 1.21 -1.95 -15.06
N ALA A 182 0.68 -3.04 -15.59
CA ALA A 182 1.05 -4.39 -15.17
C ALA A 182 0.94 -5.37 -16.35
N PRO A 183 1.66 -6.51 -16.31
CA PRO A 183 1.55 -7.53 -17.39
C PRO A 183 0.14 -8.10 -17.55
N TRP A 184 -0.67 -8.01 -16.52
CA TRP A 184 -2.04 -8.53 -16.45
C TRP A 184 -3.12 -7.48 -16.71
N SER A 185 -2.79 -6.18 -16.81
CA SER A 185 -3.76 -5.09 -16.97
C SER A 185 -3.75 -4.50 -18.38
N LYS A 186 -4.89 -3.97 -18.78
CA LYS A 186 -5.05 -3.14 -19.97
C LYS A 186 -5.48 -1.74 -19.59
N MET A 187 -5.10 -0.74 -20.36
CA MET A 187 -5.42 0.67 -20.07
C MET A 187 -6.92 0.92 -19.86
N HIS A 188 -7.79 0.27 -20.65
CA HIS A 188 -9.23 0.44 -20.47
C HIS A 188 -9.72 -0.11 -19.11
N GLU A 189 -9.13 -1.21 -18.60
CA GLU A 189 -9.48 -1.78 -17.29
C GLU A 189 -9.14 -0.80 -16.18
N THR A 190 -7.97 -0.14 -16.25
CA THR A 190 -7.57 0.90 -15.29
C THR A 190 -8.52 2.10 -15.32
N ILE A 191 -8.92 2.56 -16.53
CA ILE A 191 -9.85 3.67 -16.68
C ILE A 191 -11.25 3.30 -16.15
N ASP A 192 -11.75 2.12 -16.51
CA ASP A 192 -13.06 1.65 -16.05
C ASP A 192 -13.08 1.45 -14.53
N PHE A 193 -11.99 0.94 -13.97
CA PHE A 193 -11.82 0.82 -12.51
C PHE A 193 -11.93 2.18 -11.81
N LEU A 194 -11.17 3.18 -12.25
CA LEU A 194 -11.23 4.54 -11.69
C LEU A 194 -12.65 5.13 -11.80
N ARG A 195 -13.35 4.89 -12.91
CA ARG A 195 -14.72 5.35 -13.14
C ARG A 195 -15.77 4.69 -12.25
N ILE A 196 -15.54 3.43 -11.86
CA ILE A 196 -16.44 2.71 -10.96
C ILE A 196 -16.13 3.05 -9.52
N VAL A 197 -14.84 3.06 -9.13
CA VAL A 197 -14.44 3.38 -7.74
C VAL A 197 -14.70 4.83 -7.39
N LYS A 198 -14.52 5.76 -8.33
CA LYS A 198 -14.73 7.22 -8.15
C LYS A 198 -14.04 7.78 -6.91
N PRO A 199 -12.73 7.58 -6.75
CA PRO A 199 -12.02 8.15 -5.61
C PRO A 199 -11.96 9.67 -5.74
N ALA A 200 -11.88 10.41 -4.62
CA ALA A 200 -11.67 11.85 -4.66
C ALA A 200 -10.26 12.18 -5.19
N VAL A 201 -9.25 11.43 -4.74
CA VAL A 201 -7.87 11.54 -5.24
C VAL A 201 -7.34 10.15 -5.58
N ALA A 202 -6.64 10.00 -6.71
CA ALA A 202 -5.94 8.78 -7.07
C ALA A 202 -4.47 9.07 -7.37
N PHE A 203 -3.57 8.12 -7.08
CA PHE A 203 -2.17 8.21 -7.46
C PHE A 203 -1.63 6.85 -7.94
N PRO A 204 -0.67 6.84 -8.89
CA PRO A 204 -0.18 5.62 -9.51
C PRO A 204 0.83 4.91 -8.61
N VAL A 205 0.73 3.56 -8.59
CA VAL A 205 1.73 2.61 -8.11
C VAL A 205 1.99 1.58 -9.21
N HIS A 206 2.81 0.55 -8.96
CA HIS A 206 3.08 -0.54 -9.88
C HIS A 206 3.62 -0.07 -11.24
N ASP A 207 4.57 0.87 -11.23
CA ASP A 207 5.01 1.58 -12.44
C ASP A 207 6.44 1.27 -12.90
N ARG A 208 7.24 0.53 -12.10
CA ARG A 208 8.64 0.23 -12.44
C ARG A 208 8.83 -0.83 -13.54
N VAL A 209 7.77 -1.43 -14.00
CA VAL A 209 7.77 -2.36 -15.15
C VAL A 209 7.74 -1.63 -16.50
N ALA A 210 7.53 -0.31 -16.50
CA ALA A 210 7.54 0.53 -17.70
C ALA A 210 8.79 1.43 -17.77
N SER A 211 9.19 1.82 -18.99
CA SER A 211 10.11 2.96 -19.16
C SER A 211 9.46 4.26 -18.71
N ALA A 212 10.27 5.32 -18.48
CA ALA A 212 9.74 6.63 -18.12
C ALA A 212 8.72 7.17 -19.14
N GLU A 213 9.00 6.98 -20.43
CA GLU A 213 8.13 7.39 -21.53
C GLU A 213 6.84 6.56 -21.55
N GLY A 214 6.94 5.24 -21.35
CA GLY A 214 5.78 4.35 -21.23
C GLY A 214 4.89 4.74 -20.06
N ARG A 215 5.49 4.94 -18.88
CA ARG A 215 4.79 5.43 -17.69
C ARG A 215 4.03 6.72 -17.94
N ALA A 216 4.68 7.69 -18.61
CA ALA A 216 4.06 8.98 -18.92
C ALA A 216 2.82 8.85 -19.83
N ILE A 217 2.83 7.88 -20.77
CA ILE A 217 1.66 7.59 -21.63
C ILE A 217 0.51 7.06 -20.76
N TYR A 218 0.76 6.06 -19.92
CA TYR A 218 -0.27 5.47 -19.04
C TYR A 218 -0.87 6.51 -18.09
N LEU A 219 -0.02 7.31 -17.44
CA LEU A 219 -0.47 8.36 -16.52
C LEU A 219 -1.31 9.43 -17.23
N LYS A 220 -0.87 9.87 -18.42
CA LYS A 220 -1.63 10.84 -19.24
C LYS A 220 -3.03 10.31 -19.57
N GLN A 221 -3.15 9.04 -19.94
CA GLN A 221 -4.44 8.42 -20.25
C GLN A 221 -5.31 8.30 -19.00
N SER A 222 -4.74 7.85 -17.87
CA SER A 222 -5.46 7.77 -16.60
C SER A 222 -6.02 9.13 -16.18
N ARG A 223 -5.22 10.20 -16.28
CA ARG A 223 -5.67 11.57 -16.00
C ARG A 223 -6.77 12.07 -16.94
N ALA A 224 -6.62 11.81 -18.24
CA ALA A 224 -7.55 12.31 -19.25
C ALA A 224 -8.94 11.65 -19.18
N PHE A 225 -9.02 10.44 -18.67
CA PHE A 225 -10.23 9.60 -18.71
C PHE A 225 -10.76 9.18 -17.34
N ALA A 226 -10.10 9.57 -16.24
CA ALA A 226 -10.66 9.44 -14.90
C ALA A 226 -12.00 10.19 -14.77
N PRO A 227 -12.84 9.90 -13.76
CA PRO A 227 -14.00 10.72 -13.44
C PRO A 227 -13.62 12.19 -13.24
N GLU A 228 -14.51 13.11 -13.61
CA GLU A 228 -14.28 14.56 -13.49
C GLU A 228 -13.98 14.97 -12.04
N GLU A 229 -14.60 14.28 -11.07
CA GLU A 229 -14.43 14.52 -9.64
C GLU A 229 -13.15 13.91 -9.06
N CYS A 230 -12.43 13.08 -9.83
CA CYS A 230 -11.21 12.39 -9.39
C CYS A 230 -9.95 13.18 -9.79
N GLU A 231 -9.21 13.67 -8.81
CA GLU A 231 -7.89 14.25 -9.05
C GLU A 231 -6.83 13.13 -9.16
N VAL A 232 -6.27 12.89 -10.35
CA VAL A 232 -5.15 11.96 -10.51
C VAL A 232 -3.83 12.69 -10.31
N ARG A 233 -3.20 12.52 -9.14
CA ARG A 233 -1.90 13.08 -8.76
C ARG A 233 -0.76 12.18 -9.23
N ASP A 234 0.39 12.77 -9.51
CA ASP A 234 1.66 12.05 -9.69
C ASP A 234 2.59 12.33 -8.53
N TRP A 235 3.57 11.46 -8.36
CA TRP A 235 4.64 11.65 -7.39
C TRP A 235 5.50 12.86 -7.76
N PRO A 236 5.97 13.65 -6.79
CA PRO A 236 6.92 14.73 -7.04
C PRO A 236 8.17 14.23 -7.77
N ALA A 237 8.68 15.03 -8.71
CA ALA A 237 9.88 14.68 -9.47
C ALA A 237 11.15 14.73 -8.60
N ASP A 238 11.15 15.65 -7.64
CA ASP A 238 12.33 16.00 -6.85
C ASP A 238 12.30 15.27 -5.49
N ALA A 239 12.93 14.11 -5.43
CA ALA A 239 13.28 13.46 -4.18
C ALA A 239 14.76 13.12 -4.20
N GLU A 240 15.43 13.31 -3.06
CA GLU A 240 16.81 12.84 -2.90
C GLU A 240 16.84 11.31 -3.05
N PRO A 241 17.88 10.75 -3.68
CA PRO A 241 18.01 9.32 -3.84
C PRO A 241 17.85 8.58 -2.49
N GLY A 242 16.95 7.62 -2.45
CA GLY A 242 16.70 6.78 -1.28
C GLY A 242 15.75 7.38 -0.22
N GLN A 243 15.21 8.60 -0.40
CA GLN A 243 14.27 9.19 0.56
C GLN A 243 12.79 8.93 0.24
N GLY A 244 12.50 8.43 -0.96
CA GLY A 244 11.13 8.29 -1.44
C GLY A 244 10.50 9.64 -1.83
N ARG A 245 9.28 9.60 -2.38
CA ARG A 245 8.53 10.77 -2.86
C ARG A 245 7.24 10.89 -2.08
N THR A 246 6.99 12.03 -1.46
CA THR A 246 5.85 12.19 -0.52
C THR A 246 4.73 13.02 -1.12
N LEU A 247 3.50 12.54 -0.96
CA LEU A 247 2.25 13.28 -1.13
C LEU A 247 1.58 13.46 0.23
N SER A 248 1.02 14.65 0.47
CA SER A 248 0.23 14.97 1.67
C SER A 248 -1.24 15.11 1.32
N PHE A 249 -2.13 14.63 2.22
CA PHE A 249 -3.57 14.56 2.03
C PHE A 249 -4.36 15.11 3.21
#